data_c30be661611a4c164dfe4dfbd7df0b87
#
_entry.id   c30be661611a4c164dfe4dfbd7df0b87
#
_cell.length_a   1.000
_cell.length_b   1.000
_cell.length_c   1.000
_cell.angle_alpha   90.00
_cell.angle_beta   90.00
_cell.angle_gamma   90.00
#
_symmetry.space_group_name_H-M   'P 1'
#
loop_
_entity.id
_entity.type
_entity.pdbx_description
1 polymer ?
#
loop_
_entity_poly.entity_id
_entity_poly.type
_entity_poly.pdbx_seq_one_letter_code
_entity_poly.pdbx_strand_id
1 'polypeptide(L)'
;MRVFSRAGAKVAVAVAFATAVAGVTLTLTAASFAPAVAQTAGTPMTTPSGLKIIDTKIGTGASPKPGQICVMHYTGWLYEHGAKLQKFDSSVDRGQPFEFPIGQHRVIAGWDEGVATMKVGGKRTLIIPPELGYGARGAGMVIPPNATLMFDVELLDIKG
;
A
#
# COMPACT_ATOMS: atom_id res chain seq x y z
N MET A 1 6.96 65.62 0.42
CA MET A 1 6.64 66.30 1.72
C MET A 1 6.47 65.18 2.76
N ARG A 2 7.46 65.06 3.58
CA ARG A 2 7.43 64.74 5.03
C ARG A 2 6.70 63.46 5.44
N VAL A 3 7.21 62.58 6.25
CA VAL A 3 8.38 62.46 7.11
C VAL A 3 8.01 61.40 8.16
N PHE A 4 8.93 60.46 8.42
CA PHE A 4 9.28 59.79 9.71
C PHE A 4 8.14 59.21 10.58
N SER A 5 8.30 58.05 11.25
CA SER A 5 9.27 57.72 12.31
C SER A 5 8.99 56.24 12.73
N ARG A 6 9.93 55.37 12.76
CA ARG A 6 10.91 54.98 13.79
C ARG A 6 10.35 54.58 15.17
N ALA A 7 10.86 53.44 15.55
CA ALA A 7 11.25 52.96 16.88
C ALA A 7 10.20 52.07 17.60
N GLY A 8 10.57 51.06 18.31
CA GLY A 8 11.86 50.63 18.81
C GLY A 8 11.72 49.31 19.57
N ALA A 9 12.80 48.62 19.57
CA ALA A 9 13.06 47.40 20.34
C ALA A 9 12.97 47.65 21.86
N LYS A 10 12.57 46.63 22.63
CA LYS A 10 13.13 46.38 23.95
C LYS A 10 13.19 44.90 24.27
N VAL A 11 14.42 44.46 24.34
CA VAL A 11 14.93 43.26 24.99
C VAL A 11 14.70 43.41 26.51
N ALA A 12 14.24 42.38 27.15
CA ALA A 12 14.35 42.20 28.59
C ALA A 12 14.86 40.82 28.92
N VAL A 13 16.09 40.79 29.35
CA VAL A 13 16.77 39.66 30.01
C VAL A 13 16.41 39.72 31.50
N ALA A 14 16.09 38.60 32.10
CA ALA A 14 16.29 38.36 33.55
C ALA A 14 16.13 36.82 33.76
N VAL A 15 17.20 36.20 34.01
CA VAL A 15 17.91 35.84 35.25
C VAL A 15 17.36 34.56 35.90
N ALA A 16 18.29 33.65 36.01
CA ALA A 16 18.26 32.32 36.60
C ALA A 16 17.86 32.30 38.08
N PHE A 17 17.20 31.21 38.47
CA PHE A 17 17.41 30.61 39.79
C PHE A 17 17.47 29.11 39.65
N ALA A 18 18.60 28.58 40.03
CA ALA A 18 18.86 27.16 40.18
C ALA A 18 18.27 26.69 41.51
N THR A 19 17.56 25.57 41.48
CA THR A 19 17.48 24.65 42.61
C THR A 19 17.48 23.23 42.10
N ALA A 20 18.49 22.48 42.50
CA ALA A 20 18.67 21.08 42.28
C ALA A 20 17.70 20.26 43.16
N VAL A 21 16.99 19.34 42.58
CA VAL A 21 16.48 18.15 43.30
C VAL A 21 16.50 16.92 42.36
N ALA A 22 17.25 15.95 42.79
CA ALA A 22 17.33 14.53 42.54
C ALA A 22 16.48 13.89 41.44
N GLY A 23 17.22 13.29 40.53
CA GLY A 23 17.11 11.95 39.91
C GLY A 23 15.77 11.25 39.83
N VAL A 24 15.18 11.32 38.63
CA VAL A 24 14.47 10.17 38.03
C VAL A 24 14.89 10.13 36.56
N THR A 25 15.77 9.22 36.22
CA THR A 25 16.10 8.94 34.81
C THR A 25 14.91 8.22 34.18
N LEU A 26 14.01 9.00 33.59
CA LEU A 26 12.99 8.48 32.70
C LEU A 26 13.66 8.12 31.37
N THR A 27 14.00 6.85 31.18
CA THR A 27 14.46 6.33 29.90
C THR A 27 13.28 6.43 28.92
N LEU A 28 13.27 7.51 28.15
CA LEU A 28 12.39 7.65 27.00
C LEU A 28 12.88 6.65 25.96
N THR A 29 12.26 5.45 25.90
CA THR A 29 12.37 4.58 24.74
C THR A 29 11.71 5.31 23.58
N ALA A 30 12.54 5.90 22.72
CA ALA A 30 12.10 6.43 21.45
C ALA A 30 11.55 5.26 20.61
N ALA A 31 10.25 5.07 20.63
CA ALA A 31 9.57 4.28 19.64
C ALA A 31 9.82 4.97 18.30
N SER A 32 10.71 4.41 17.49
CA SER A 32 10.87 4.83 16.09
C SER A 32 9.56 4.55 15.36
N PHE A 33 8.68 5.53 15.32
CA PHE A 33 7.60 5.55 14.36
C PHE A 33 8.26 5.77 12.99
N ALA A 34 8.45 4.69 12.25
CA ALA A 34 8.69 4.81 10.82
C ALA A 34 7.50 5.61 10.25
N PRO A 35 7.73 6.67 9.49
CA PRO A 35 6.63 7.41 8.88
C PRO A 35 5.86 6.43 8.00
N ALA A 36 4.59 6.19 8.31
CA ALA A 36 3.69 5.52 7.40
C ALA A 36 3.65 6.39 6.14
N VAL A 37 4.25 5.89 5.07
CA VAL A 37 4.18 6.55 3.76
C VAL A 37 2.71 6.60 3.40
N ALA A 38 2.13 7.79 3.47
CA ALA A 38 0.74 8.00 3.07
C ALA A 38 0.65 7.67 1.58
N GLN A 39 0.03 6.53 1.25
CA GLN A 39 -0.22 6.15 -0.13
C GLN A 39 -1.22 7.14 -0.72
N THR A 40 -0.77 7.91 -1.68
CA THR A 40 -1.64 8.80 -2.44
C THR A 40 -2.27 8.01 -3.59
N ALA A 41 -3.59 8.04 -3.72
CA ALA A 41 -4.28 7.38 -4.81
C ALA A 41 -3.74 7.86 -6.17
N GLY A 42 -3.48 6.92 -7.08
CA GLY A 42 -3.00 7.19 -8.44
C GLY A 42 -1.48 7.27 -8.61
N THR A 43 -0.68 7.30 -7.54
CA THR A 43 0.79 7.29 -7.66
C THR A 43 1.30 5.84 -7.73
N PRO A 44 1.97 5.44 -8.82
CA PRO A 44 2.57 4.11 -8.91
C PRO A 44 3.70 3.95 -7.89
N MET A 45 3.70 2.85 -7.16
CA MET A 45 4.77 2.41 -6.28
C MET A 45 5.33 1.08 -6.81
N THR A 46 6.66 0.93 -6.80
CA THR A 46 7.31 -0.34 -7.11
C THR A 46 7.97 -0.89 -5.86
N THR A 47 7.64 -2.12 -5.52
CA THR A 47 8.25 -2.80 -4.37
C THR A 47 9.63 -3.35 -4.72
N PRO A 48 10.47 -3.72 -3.72
CA PRO A 48 11.77 -4.35 -3.98
C PRO A 48 11.68 -5.67 -4.76
N SER A 49 10.56 -6.37 -4.70
CA SER A 49 10.30 -7.60 -5.48
C SER A 49 9.97 -7.34 -6.95
N GLY A 50 9.77 -6.07 -7.35
CA GLY A 50 9.39 -5.68 -8.70
C GLY A 50 7.88 -5.56 -8.93
N LEU A 51 7.06 -5.83 -7.91
CA LEU A 51 5.61 -5.60 -7.99
C LEU A 51 5.32 -4.11 -8.13
N LYS A 52 4.50 -3.72 -9.11
CA LYS A 52 4.01 -2.36 -9.22
C LYS A 52 2.59 -2.29 -8.69
N ILE A 53 2.36 -1.31 -7.83
CA ILE A 53 1.11 -1.08 -7.11
C ILE A 53 0.61 0.32 -7.45
N ILE A 54 -0.66 0.42 -7.84
CA ILE A 54 -1.33 1.70 -8.09
C ILE A 54 -2.65 1.68 -7.33
N ASP A 55 -2.76 2.45 -6.25
CA ASP A 55 -4.01 2.61 -5.54
C ASP A 55 -4.93 3.53 -6.33
N THR A 56 -6.01 3.01 -6.86
CA THR A 56 -7.04 3.81 -7.55
C THR A 56 -8.08 4.34 -6.60
N LYS A 57 -8.27 3.65 -5.47
CA LYS A 57 -9.08 4.08 -4.33
C LYS A 57 -8.50 3.53 -3.04
N ILE A 58 -8.21 4.38 -2.09
CA ILE A 58 -7.79 3.95 -0.75
C ILE A 58 -9.02 3.57 0.06
N GLY A 59 -9.04 2.33 0.59
CA GLY A 59 -10.10 1.88 1.47
C GLY A 59 -10.00 2.53 2.85
N THR A 60 -11.13 2.56 3.57
CA THR A 60 -11.23 3.12 4.92
C THR A 60 -11.39 2.06 6.01
N GLY A 61 -11.58 0.80 5.62
CA GLY A 61 -11.73 -0.31 6.54
C GLY A 61 -10.40 -0.86 7.06
N ALA A 62 -10.44 -2.02 7.70
CA ALA A 62 -9.27 -2.71 8.22
C ALA A 62 -8.37 -3.23 7.09
N SER A 63 -7.10 -3.44 7.39
CA SER A 63 -6.17 -4.19 6.52
C SER A 63 -6.15 -5.66 6.95
N PRO A 64 -5.99 -6.60 5.99
CA PRO A 64 -5.97 -8.02 6.31
C PRO A 64 -4.71 -8.38 7.09
N LYS A 65 -4.86 -9.35 8.01
CA LYS A 65 -3.76 -9.97 8.73
C LYS A 65 -3.45 -11.34 8.11
N PRO A 66 -2.21 -11.83 8.19
CA PRO A 66 -1.86 -13.16 7.69
C PRO A 66 -2.82 -14.24 8.21
N GLY A 67 -3.33 -15.07 7.31
CA GLY A 67 -4.27 -16.14 7.60
C GLY A 67 -5.75 -15.76 7.53
N GLN A 68 -6.09 -14.48 7.52
CA GLN A 68 -7.49 -14.07 7.34
C GLN A 68 -7.95 -14.28 5.89
N ILE A 69 -9.24 -14.50 5.70
CA ILE A 69 -9.83 -14.66 4.38
C ILE A 69 -10.14 -13.29 3.78
N CYS A 70 -9.48 -12.96 2.68
CA CYS A 70 -9.83 -11.81 1.86
C CYS A 70 -10.98 -12.16 0.91
N VAL A 71 -12.03 -11.32 0.90
CA VAL A 71 -13.14 -11.38 -0.03
C VAL A 71 -12.99 -10.24 -1.02
N MET A 72 -12.83 -10.56 -2.31
CA MET A 72 -12.51 -9.53 -3.29
C MET A 72 -13.06 -9.78 -4.67
N HIS A 73 -13.26 -8.71 -5.42
CA HIS A 73 -13.41 -8.77 -6.86
C HIS A 73 -12.09 -8.48 -7.56
N TYR A 74 -11.92 -9.11 -8.71
CA TYR A 74 -10.77 -8.86 -9.57
C TYR A 74 -11.12 -9.04 -11.05
N THR A 75 -10.30 -8.42 -11.88
CA THR A 75 -10.21 -8.71 -13.31
C THR A 75 -8.73 -8.73 -13.69
N GLY A 76 -8.33 -9.77 -14.43
CA GLY A 76 -6.95 -10.01 -14.84
C GLY A 76 -6.76 -9.93 -16.36
N TRP A 77 -5.67 -9.29 -16.77
CA TRP A 77 -5.24 -9.15 -18.16
C TRP A 77 -3.77 -9.54 -18.31
N LEU A 78 -3.42 -10.02 -19.49
CA LEU A 78 -2.04 -9.98 -19.94
C LEU A 78 -1.62 -8.52 -20.09
N TYR A 79 -0.37 -8.21 -19.73
CA TYR A 79 0.15 -6.85 -19.75
C TYR A 79 1.49 -6.80 -20.45
N GLU A 80 1.63 -5.95 -21.46
CA GLU A 80 2.85 -5.80 -22.23
C GLU A 80 2.97 -4.37 -22.75
N HIS A 81 4.20 -3.83 -22.77
CA HIS A 81 4.52 -2.50 -23.28
C HIS A 81 3.63 -1.37 -22.74
N GLY A 82 3.20 -1.47 -21.48
CA GLY A 82 2.37 -0.45 -20.85
C GLY A 82 0.87 -0.58 -21.13
N ALA A 83 0.43 -1.62 -21.80
CA ALA A 83 -0.97 -1.82 -22.21
C ALA A 83 -1.59 -3.11 -21.65
N LYS A 84 -2.88 -3.03 -21.32
CA LYS A 84 -3.73 -4.20 -21.10
C LYS A 84 -3.97 -4.90 -22.43
N LEU A 85 -3.69 -6.19 -22.49
CA LEU A 85 -3.98 -7.04 -23.63
C LEU A 85 -5.22 -7.88 -23.37
N GLN A 86 -5.14 -9.17 -23.62
CA GLN A 86 -6.25 -10.10 -23.45
C GLN A 86 -6.64 -10.23 -21.97
N LYS A 87 -7.94 -10.06 -21.68
CA LYS A 87 -8.53 -10.45 -20.38
C LYS A 87 -8.56 -11.97 -20.31
N PHE A 88 -8.05 -12.54 -19.23
CA PHE A 88 -8.02 -13.99 -19.06
C PHE A 88 -8.93 -14.49 -17.95
N ASP A 89 -9.26 -13.65 -16.96
CA ASP A 89 -10.14 -14.04 -15.87
C ASP A 89 -10.80 -12.82 -15.19
N SER A 90 -12.01 -13.01 -14.64
CA SER A 90 -12.73 -11.96 -13.90
C SER A 90 -13.78 -12.58 -12.97
N SER A 91 -13.68 -12.27 -11.69
CA SER A 91 -14.72 -12.58 -10.71
C SER A 91 -15.97 -11.71 -10.90
N VAL A 92 -15.80 -10.51 -11.44
CA VAL A 92 -16.90 -9.59 -11.75
C VAL A 92 -17.79 -10.18 -12.85
N ASP A 93 -17.18 -10.73 -13.92
CA ASP A 93 -17.93 -11.35 -15.02
C ASP A 93 -18.70 -12.59 -14.56
N ARG A 94 -18.20 -13.31 -13.53
CA ARG A 94 -18.88 -14.45 -12.90
C ARG A 94 -19.96 -14.02 -11.91
N GLY A 95 -20.00 -12.76 -11.52
CA GLY A 95 -20.91 -12.25 -10.49
C GLY A 95 -20.67 -12.82 -9.08
N GLN A 96 -19.49 -13.39 -8.81
CA GLN A 96 -19.14 -14.02 -7.54
C GLN A 96 -17.77 -13.56 -7.06
N PRO A 97 -17.66 -12.99 -5.85
CA PRO A 97 -16.38 -12.66 -5.25
C PRO A 97 -15.47 -13.88 -5.09
N PHE A 98 -14.18 -13.62 -5.12
CA PHE A 98 -13.15 -14.63 -4.87
C PHE A 98 -12.68 -14.51 -3.41
N GLU A 99 -12.51 -15.65 -2.75
CA GLU A 99 -12.07 -15.74 -1.37
C GLU A 99 -10.78 -16.53 -1.26
N PHE A 100 -9.80 -16.02 -0.52
CA PHE A 100 -8.55 -16.73 -0.26
C PHE A 100 -7.91 -16.28 1.05
N PRO A 101 -7.18 -17.18 1.75
CA PRO A 101 -6.41 -16.83 2.94
C PRO A 101 -5.14 -16.09 2.54
N ILE A 102 -4.97 -14.85 3.04
CA ILE A 102 -3.82 -14.00 2.73
C ILE A 102 -2.54 -14.49 3.42
N GLY A 103 -1.40 -14.42 2.72
CA GLY A 103 -0.08 -14.76 3.26
C GLY A 103 0.14 -16.26 3.46
N GLN A 104 -0.68 -17.13 2.86
CA GLN A 104 -0.54 -18.59 2.94
C GLN A 104 -0.14 -19.24 1.60
N HIS A 105 0.32 -18.46 0.65
CA HIS A 105 0.75 -18.92 -0.68
C HIS A 105 -0.32 -19.75 -1.41
N ARG A 106 -1.60 -19.41 -1.22
CA ARG A 106 -2.73 -20.03 -1.94
C ARG A 106 -3.04 -19.33 -3.25
N VAL A 107 -2.43 -18.19 -3.46
CA VAL A 107 -2.50 -17.37 -4.67
C VAL A 107 -1.08 -17.02 -5.12
N ILE A 108 -0.95 -16.41 -6.29
CA ILE A 108 0.36 -15.96 -6.78
C ILE A 108 0.99 -14.93 -5.81
N ALA A 109 2.32 -14.93 -5.72
CA ALA A 109 3.05 -14.11 -4.75
C ALA A 109 2.72 -12.63 -4.85
N GLY A 110 2.51 -12.11 -6.07
CA GLY A 110 2.11 -10.72 -6.29
C GLY A 110 0.77 -10.35 -5.65
N TRP A 111 -0.14 -11.30 -5.46
CA TRP A 111 -1.39 -11.09 -4.73
C TRP A 111 -1.17 -11.11 -3.21
N ASP A 112 -0.46 -12.12 -2.70
CA ASP A 112 -0.13 -12.18 -1.26
C ASP A 112 0.57 -10.91 -0.80
N GLU A 113 1.49 -10.37 -1.61
CA GLU A 113 2.18 -9.10 -1.32
C GLU A 113 1.28 -7.88 -1.55
N GLY A 114 0.64 -7.81 -2.72
CA GLY A 114 -0.09 -6.63 -3.16
C GLY A 114 -1.41 -6.38 -2.42
N VAL A 115 -2.08 -7.44 -1.94
CA VAL A 115 -3.35 -7.32 -1.20
C VAL A 115 -3.13 -7.08 0.29
N ALA A 116 -2.01 -7.55 0.87
CA ALA A 116 -1.72 -7.45 2.30
C ALA A 116 -1.75 -6.02 2.85
N THR A 117 -1.44 -5.03 2.03
CA THR A 117 -1.42 -3.61 2.40
C THR A 117 -2.69 -2.85 2.02
N MET A 118 -3.67 -3.52 1.42
CA MET A 118 -4.96 -2.91 1.11
C MET A 118 -5.80 -2.69 2.37
N LYS A 119 -6.81 -1.84 2.24
CA LYS A 119 -7.88 -1.69 3.24
C LYS A 119 -9.22 -2.05 2.60
N VAL A 120 -10.12 -2.60 3.40
CA VAL A 120 -11.49 -2.88 2.95
C VAL A 120 -12.13 -1.64 2.34
N GLY A 121 -12.78 -1.80 1.20
CA GLY A 121 -13.33 -0.74 0.36
C GLY A 121 -12.33 -0.10 -0.61
N GLY A 122 -11.07 -0.54 -0.59
CA GLY A 122 -10.01 -0.07 -1.50
C GLY A 122 -10.04 -0.76 -2.85
N LYS A 123 -9.54 -0.04 -3.86
CA LYS A 123 -9.31 -0.55 -5.22
C LYS A 123 -7.85 -0.30 -5.60
N ARG A 124 -7.26 -1.27 -6.24
CA ARG A 124 -5.84 -1.27 -6.58
C ARG A 124 -5.60 -1.94 -7.92
N THR A 125 -4.67 -1.41 -8.68
CA THR A 125 -4.09 -2.09 -9.82
C THR A 125 -2.75 -2.68 -9.43
N LEU A 126 -2.55 -3.96 -9.73
CA LEU A 126 -1.30 -4.69 -9.54
C LEU A 126 -0.72 -5.03 -10.91
N ILE A 127 0.54 -4.65 -11.17
CA ILE A 127 1.30 -5.13 -12.33
C ILE A 127 2.35 -6.09 -11.78
N ILE A 128 2.18 -7.35 -12.12
CA ILE A 128 2.86 -8.49 -11.51
C ILE A 128 3.85 -9.05 -12.52
N PRO A 129 5.16 -8.96 -12.26
CA PRO A 129 6.17 -9.58 -13.13
C PRO A 129 6.06 -11.12 -13.06
N PRO A 130 6.61 -11.83 -14.04
CA PRO A 130 6.49 -13.29 -14.12
C PRO A 130 6.89 -14.03 -12.84
N GLU A 131 7.93 -13.57 -12.16
CA GLU A 131 8.49 -14.19 -10.94
C GLU A 131 7.52 -14.18 -9.77
N LEU A 132 6.60 -13.21 -9.74
CA LEU A 132 5.55 -13.09 -8.73
C LEU A 132 4.19 -13.60 -9.23
N GLY A 133 4.15 -14.08 -10.47
CA GLY A 133 2.97 -14.64 -11.13
C GLY A 133 3.13 -16.14 -11.41
N TYR A 134 2.99 -16.51 -12.67
CA TYR A 134 3.04 -17.91 -13.10
C TYR A 134 4.39 -18.33 -13.71
N GLY A 135 5.37 -17.43 -13.74
CA GLY A 135 6.75 -17.70 -14.15
C GLY A 135 6.90 -18.30 -15.55
N ALA A 136 7.93 -19.12 -15.70
CA ALA A 136 8.26 -19.78 -16.97
C ALA A 136 7.25 -20.87 -17.39
N ARG A 137 6.33 -21.26 -16.52
CA ARG A 137 5.31 -22.26 -16.85
C ARG A 137 4.06 -21.65 -17.50
N GLY A 138 3.75 -20.39 -17.17
CA GLY A 138 2.46 -19.80 -17.49
C GLY A 138 1.31 -20.53 -16.77
N ALA A 139 0.08 -20.35 -17.24
CA ALA A 139 -1.08 -21.05 -16.70
C ALA A 139 -2.10 -21.39 -17.81
N GLY A 140 -2.36 -22.66 -17.95
CA GLY A 140 -3.30 -23.19 -18.95
C GLY A 140 -2.92 -22.73 -20.37
N MET A 141 -3.95 -22.51 -21.20
CA MET A 141 -3.77 -22.01 -22.57
C MET A 141 -3.91 -20.48 -22.69
N VAL A 142 -4.12 -19.79 -21.56
CA VAL A 142 -4.48 -18.36 -21.55
C VAL A 142 -3.38 -17.45 -21.03
N ILE A 143 -2.46 -17.97 -20.21
CA ILE A 143 -1.32 -17.21 -19.69
C ILE A 143 -0.03 -17.85 -20.21
N PRO A 144 0.66 -17.19 -21.16
CA PRO A 144 1.89 -17.71 -21.73
C PRO A 144 3.04 -17.72 -20.71
N PRO A 145 4.11 -18.49 -20.98
CA PRO A 145 5.33 -18.42 -20.21
C PRO A 145 5.89 -17.01 -20.11
N ASN A 146 6.40 -16.65 -18.95
CA ASN A 146 7.02 -15.35 -18.65
C ASN A 146 6.09 -14.14 -18.90
N ALA A 147 4.78 -14.31 -18.77
CA ALA A 147 3.83 -13.23 -18.93
C ALA A 147 3.84 -12.28 -17.72
N THR A 148 3.88 -10.99 -17.98
CA THR A 148 3.53 -9.96 -17.00
C THR A 148 2.02 -9.85 -16.96
N LEU A 149 1.47 -9.78 -15.76
CA LEU A 149 0.03 -9.75 -15.52
C LEU A 149 -0.38 -8.39 -14.95
N MET A 150 -1.58 -7.96 -15.28
CA MET A 150 -2.21 -6.81 -14.65
C MET A 150 -3.54 -7.22 -14.06
N PHE A 151 -3.77 -6.85 -12.81
CA PHE A 151 -5.04 -7.08 -12.14
C PHE A 151 -5.59 -5.76 -11.60
N ASP A 152 -6.85 -5.51 -11.86
CA ASP A 152 -7.63 -4.56 -11.07
C ASP A 152 -8.35 -5.34 -9.99
N VAL A 153 -8.10 -4.98 -8.73
CA VAL A 153 -8.63 -5.66 -7.55
C VAL A 153 -9.40 -4.71 -6.66
N GLU A 154 -10.45 -5.21 -6.03
CA GLU A 154 -11.25 -4.49 -5.03
C GLU A 154 -11.41 -5.39 -3.80
N LEU A 155 -10.91 -4.94 -2.65
CA LEU A 155 -11.07 -5.65 -1.38
C LEU A 155 -12.43 -5.29 -0.76
N LEU A 156 -13.34 -6.25 -0.75
CA LEU A 156 -14.72 -6.06 -0.30
C LEU A 156 -14.84 -6.26 1.21
N ASP A 157 -14.22 -7.33 1.74
CA ASP A 157 -14.35 -7.73 3.13
C ASP A 157 -13.16 -8.60 3.58
N ILE A 158 -13.04 -8.78 4.90
CA ILE A 158 -12.07 -9.67 5.55
C ILE A 158 -12.83 -10.52 6.57
N LYS A 159 -12.65 -11.84 6.52
CA LYS A 159 -13.27 -12.81 7.43
C LYS A 159 -12.19 -13.50 8.29
N GLY A 160 -12.51 -13.79 9.54
CA GLY A 160 -11.64 -14.53 10.47
C GLY A 160 -10.92 -13.68 11.49
#